data_f5349adb303268e39b686aa70d0462ef
#
_entry.id   f5349adb303268e39b686aa70d0462ef
#
_cell.length_a   1.000
_cell.length_b   1.000
_cell.length_c   1.000
_cell.angle_alpha   90.00
_cell.angle_beta   90.00
_cell.angle_gamma   90.00
#
_symmetry.space_group_name_H-M   'P 1'
#
loop_
_entity.id
_entity.type
_entity.pdbx_description
1 polymer ?
#
loop_
_entity_poly.entity_id
_entity_poly.type
_entity_poly.pdbx_seq_one_letter_code
_entity_poly.pdbx_strand_id
1 'polypeptide(L)'
;NGDVIVAGAKVILSGTVAQDARVVGAQVTVSGTIGRNATLGGADVHVSETAKVRENLLAGGGHVKLAGSVGRDARIGAWTATLSNQIERDVIVAAGSVRLTSKAMVGGRLQYWGEAAPSIDEEATVRGVMTQRPLPEGWSIERARKGIVGIRLMAAFISFVSTLILGLVLLRVYPMFARR
;
A
#
# COMPACT_ATOMS: atom_id res chain seq x y z
N ASN A 1 -0.74 -3.08 -25.53
CA ASN A 1 -2.06 -2.49 -25.23
C ASN A 1 -2.82 -3.42 -24.29
N GLY A 2 -2.60 -3.32 -22.97
CA GLY A 2 -3.24 -4.24 -22.04
C GLY A 2 -2.97 -3.90 -20.58
N ASP A 3 -3.24 -4.88 -19.73
CA ASP A 3 -2.98 -4.85 -18.30
C ASP A 3 -1.48 -5.02 -18.01
N VAL A 4 -1.06 -4.48 -16.89
CA VAL A 4 0.28 -4.69 -16.32
C VAL A 4 0.15 -5.35 -14.96
N ILE A 5 0.84 -6.48 -14.79
CA ILE A 5 0.95 -7.18 -13.50
C ILE A 5 2.44 -7.31 -13.19
N VAL A 6 2.85 -6.72 -12.07
CA VAL A 6 4.26 -6.70 -11.66
C VAL A 6 4.39 -7.03 -10.18
N ALA A 7 5.36 -7.84 -9.84
CA ALA A 7 5.78 -8.11 -8.47
C ALA A 7 7.30 -7.98 -8.33
N GLY A 8 7.77 -7.37 -7.24
CA GLY A 8 9.21 -7.19 -6.99
C GLY A 8 9.50 -6.52 -5.66
N ALA A 9 10.76 -6.51 -5.22
CA ALA A 9 11.13 -5.81 -3.99
C ALA A 9 10.91 -4.29 -4.14
N LYS A 10 11.33 -3.72 -5.26
CA LYS A 10 11.12 -2.31 -5.60
C LYS A 10 10.56 -2.23 -7.01
N VAL A 11 9.38 -1.63 -7.16
CA VAL A 11 8.70 -1.46 -8.44
C VAL A 11 8.47 0.02 -8.70
N ILE A 12 8.89 0.48 -9.88
CA ILE A 12 8.68 1.86 -10.35
C ILE A 12 7.90 1.77 -11.66
N LEU A 13 6.70 2.33 -11.68
CA LEU A 13 5.83 2.41 -12.86
C LEU A 13 5.79 3.86 -13.35
N SER A 14 6.60 4.20 -14.36
CA SER A 14 6.74 5.56 -14.89
C SER A 14 6.10 5.78 -16.26
N GLY A 15 5.74 4.70 -16.95
CA GLY A 15 5.16 4.77 -18.29
C GLY A 15 3.64 4.88 -18.29
N THR A 16 3.03 4.63 -19.47
CA THR A 16 1.59 4.58 -19.66
C THR A 16 1.11 3.14 -19.74
N VAL A 17 0.18 2.78 -18.87
CA VAL A 17 -0.56 1.52 -18.91
C VAL A 17 -1.93 1.81 -19.53
N ALA A 18 -2.28 1.12 -20.60
CA ALA A 18 -3.51 1.42 -21.33
C ALA A 18 -4.78 1.01 -20.56
N GLN A 19 -4.71 -0.04 -19.75
CA GLN A 19 -5.84 -0.57 -18.97
C GLN A 19 -5.49 -0.63 -17.48
N ASP A 20 -5.53 -1.81 -16.88
CA ASP A 20 -5.35 -1.99 -15.44
C ASP A 20 -3.88 -2.23 -15.07
N ALA A 21 -3.48 -1.69 -13.93
CA ALA A 21 -2.18 -1.98 -13.31
C ALA A 21 -2.37 -2.69 -11.97
N ARG A 22 -1.73 -3.86 -11.80
CA ARG A 22 -1.66 -4.60 -10.54
C ARG A 22 -0.20 -4.74 -10.14
N VAL A 23 0.17 -4.05 -9.09
CA VAL A 23 1.58 -3.92 -8.68
C VAL A 23 1.73 -4.28 -7.21
N VAL A 24 2.65 -5.18 -6.91
CA VAL A 24 2.98 -5.59 -5.53
C VAL A 24 4.48 -5.53 -5.32
N GLY A 25 4.91 -4.97 -4.19
CA GLY A 25 6.33 -4.90 -3.84
C GLY A 25 6.57 -4.42 -2.41
N ALA A 26 7.81 -4.50 -1.92
CA ALA A 26 8.12 -3.85 -0.65
C ALA A 26 8.00 -2.32 -0.80
N GLN A 27 8.50 -1.79 -1.93
CA GLN A 27 8.35 -0.37 -2.31
C GLN A 27 7.70 -0.30 -3.69
N VAL A 28 6.59 0.42 -3.79
CA VAL A 28 5.87 0.66 -5.04
C VAL A 28 5.78 2.16 -5.30
N THR A 29 6.29 2.61 -6.44
CA THR A 29 6.20 4.00 -6.88
C THR A 29 5.51 4.05 -8.25
N VAL A 30 4.45 4.84 -8.34
CA VAL A 30 3.75 5.12 -9.59
C VAL A 30 3.89 6.59 -9.92
N SER A 31 4.46 6.90 -11.08
CA SER A 31 4.60 8.27 -11.61
C SER A 31 3.99 8.42 -13.01
N GLY A 32 3.55 7.30 -13.61
CA GLY A 32 2.97 7.25 -14.94
C GLY A 32 1.44 7.40 -14.96
N THR A 33 0.86 7.12 -16.14
CA THR A 33 -0.58 7.16 -16.36
C THR A 33 -1.15 5.75 -16.42
N ILE A 34 -2.21 5.47 -15.68
CA ILE A 34 -2.96 4.22 -15.74
C ILE A 34 -4.34 4.53 -16.33
N GLY A 35 -4.65 3.88 -17.45
CA GLY A 35 -5.83 4.17 -18.26
C GLY A 35 -7.15 3.74 -17.64
N ARG A 36 -7.13 2.81 -16.69
CA ARG A 36 -8.32 2.37 -15.96
C ARG A 36 -8.02 2.26 -14.46
N ASN A 37 -7.93 1.05 -13.92
CA ASN A 37 -7.83 0.84 -12.49
C ASN A 37 -6.39 0.54 -12.06
N ALA A 38 -6.03 1.01 -10.88
CA ALA A 38 -4.78 0.67 -10.22
C ALA A 38 -5.04 -0.14 -8.94
N THR A 39 -4.37 -1.29 -8.81
CA THR A 39 -4.30 -2.08 -7.56
C THR A 39 -2.84 -2.13 -7.13
N LEU A 40 -2.55 -1.49 -6.01
CA LEU A 40 -1.19 -1.31 -5.51
C LEU A 40 -1.06 -1.90 -4.12
N GLY A 41 -0.03 -2.71 -3.89
CA GLY A 41 0.25 -3.33 -2.58
C GLY A 41 1.72 -3.25 -2.21
N GLY A 42 2.03 -2.86 -0.96
CA GLY A 42 3.42 -2.82 -0.51
C GLY A 42 3.61 -2.33 0.93
N ALA A 43 4.83 -2.43 1.46
CA ALA A 43 5.11 -1.78 2.73
C ALA A 43 5.03 -0.25 2.57
N ASP A 44 5.60 0.27 1.48
CA ASP A 44 5.52 1.67 1.09
C ASP A 44 4.93 1.80 -0.31
N VAL A 45 3.79 2.46 -0.43
CA VAL A 45 3.12 2.74 -1.70
C VAL A 45 3.08 4.25 -1.92
N HIS A 46 3.72 4.71 -2.98
CA HIS A 46 3.79 6.11 -3.36
C HIS A 46 3.22 6.34 -4.76
N VAL A 47 2.11 7.03 -4.84
CA VAL A 47 1.53 7.54 -6.09
C VAL A 47 1.96 9.01 -6.21
N SER A 48 2.91 9.29 -7.11
CA SER A 48 3.55 10.60 -7.27
C SER A 48 2.59 11.67 -7.79
N GLU A 49 2.91 12.94 -7.64
CA GLU A 49 2.09 14.06 -8.10
C GLU A 49 1.81 14.04 -9.62
N THR A 50 2.73 13.49 -10.40
CA THR A 50 2.58 13.33 -11.85
C THR A 50 1.72 12.16 -12.27
N ALA A 51 1.45 11.23 -11.34
CA ALA A 51 0.68 10.03 -11.63
C ALA A 51 -0.80 10.35 -11.86
N LYS A 52 -1.40 9.64 -12.81
CA LYS A 52 -2.82 9.76 -13.13
C LYS A 52 -3.45 8.37 -13.21
N VAL A 53 -4.41 8.10 -12.34
CA VAL A 53 -5.28 6.92 -12.43
C VAL A 53 -6.63 7.40 -12.95
N ARG A 54 -7.02 6.97 -14.14
CA ARG A 54 -8.23 7.52 -14.78
C ARG A 54 -9.53 7.02 -14.17
N GLU A 55 -9.52 5.83 -13.59
CA GLU A 55 -10.70 5.29 -12.92
C GLU A 55 -10.43 5.09 -11.41
N ASN A 56 -10.41 3.85 -10.94
CA ASN A 56 -10.38 3.56 -9.51
C ASN A 56 -8.97 3.19 -9.03
N LEU A 57 -8.68 3.58 -7.80
CA LEU A 57 -7.48 3.18 -7.08
C LEU A 57 -7.84 2.29 -5.91
N LEU A 58 -7.21 1.13 -5.83
CA LEU A 58 -7.13 0.30 -4.63
C LEU A 58 -5.66 0.26 -4.17
N ALA A 59 -5.37 0.78 -3.00
CA ALA A 59 -4.02 0.78 -2.46
C ALA A 59 -3.99 0.19 -1.05
N GLY A 60 -3.02 -0.68 -0.77
CA GLY A 60 -2.85 -1.29 0.53
C GLY A 60 -1.39 -1.36 0.97
N GLY A 61 -1.14 -1.09 2.27
CA GLY A 61 0.24 -1.17 2.76
C GLY A 61 0.50 -0.63 4.16
N GLY A 62 1.77 -0.51 4.50
CA GLY A 62 2.18 0.17 5.73
C GLY A 62 1.96 1.68 5.61
N HIS A 63 2.61 2.29 4.63
CA HIS A 63 2.49 3.72 4.32
C HIS A 63 1.97 3.88 2.90
N VAL A 64 0.83 4.56 2.76
CA VAL A 64 0.26 4.89 1.46
C VAL A 64 0.24 6.42 1.30
N LYS A 65 1.00 6.93 0.34
CA LYS A 65 0.99 8.34 -0.06
C LYS A 65 0.38 8.47 -1.44
N LEU A 66 -0.80 9.06 -1.50
CA LEU A 66 -1.52 9.38 -2.72
C LEU A 66 -1.35 10.87 -3.04
N ALA A 67 -0.38 11.18 -3.88
CA ALA A 67 -0.14 12.54 -4.37
C ALA A 67 -0.56 12.72 -5.85
N GLY A 68 -0.89 11.63 -6.55
CA GLY A 68 -1.43 11.66 -7.90
C GLY A 68 -2.95 11.82 -7.96
N SER A 69 -3.48 12.08 -9.13
CA SER A 69 -4.93 12.24 -9.33
C SER A 69 -5.63 10.91 -9.58
N VAL A 70 -6.88 10.79 -9.09
CA VAL A 70 -7.75 9.63 -9.29
C VAL A 70 -9.08 10.12 -9.88
N GLY A 71 -9.44 9.63 -11.05
CA GLY A 71 -10.62 10.07 -11.81
C GLY A 71 -11.94 9.50 -11.31
N ARG A 72 -11.93 8.54 -10.39
CA ARG A 72 -13.12 7.99 -9.72
C ARG A 72 -12.86 7.78 -8.24
N ASP A 73 -13.07 6.56 -7.76
CA ASP A 73 -13.04 6.22 -6.35
C ASP A 73 -11.63 5.78 -5.92
N ALA A 74 -11.25 6.15 -4.69
CA ALA A 74 -10.05 5.64 -4.05
C ALA A 74 -10.40 4.81 -2.81
N ARG A 75 -9.86 3.59 -2.73
CA ARG A 75 -9.95 2.71 -1.57
C ARG A 75 -8.57 2.44 -1.03
N ILE A 76 -8.36 2.77 0.23
CA ILE A 76 -7.03 2.73 0.86
C ILE A 76 -7.11 1.96 2.17
N GLY A 77 -6.25 0.94 2.30
CA GLY A 77 -6.03 0.21 3.56
C GLY A 77 -4.58 0.37 3.99
N ALA A 78 -4.30 1.09 5.09
CA ALA A 78 -2.92 1.38 5.47
C ALA A 78 -2.73 1.54 6.98
N TRP A 79 -1.48 1.52 7.42
CA TRP A 79 -1.16 2.02 8.75
C TRP A 79 -1.23 3.55 8.78
N THR A 80 -0.62 4.19 7.77
CA THR A 80 -0.68 5.64 7.58
C THR A 80 -1.09 5.95 6.14
N ALA A 81 -2.13 6.75 5.95
CA ALA A 81 -2.60 7.21 4.65
C ALA A 81 -2.47 8.73 4.54
N THR A 82 -1.78 9.21 3.51
CA THR A 82 -1.68 10.64 3.19
C THR A 82 -2.27 10.90 1.81
N LEU A 83 -3.24 11.81 1.74
CA LEU A 83 -3.92 12.22 0.53
C LEU A 83 -3.50 13.65 0.20
N SER A 84 -3.02 13.91 -1.01
CA SER A 84 -2.41 15.20 -1.38
C SER A 84 -2.81 15.69 -2.77
N ASN A 85 -3.87 15.16 -3.36
CA ASN A 85 -4.32 15.61 -4.69
C ASN A 85 -5.81 15.33 -4.90
N GLN A 86 -6.28 15.54 -6.14
CA GLN A 86 -7.68 15.42 -6.52
C GLN A 86 -8.12 13.97 -6.68
N ILE A 87 -9.21 13.63 -6.00
CA ILE A 87 -9.98 12.40 -6.19
C ILE A 87 -11.39 12.85 -6.57
N GLU A 88 -11.82 12.51 -7.78
CA GLU A 88 -13.05 13.05 -8.36
C GLU A 88 -14.32 12.61 -7.63
N ARG A 89 -14.30 11.42 -7.02
CA ARG A 89 -15.47 10.82 -6.39
C ARG A 89 -15.20 10.43 -4.92
N ASP A 90 -15.63 9.24 -4.54
CA ASP A 90 -15.64 8.80 -3.16
C ASP A 90 -14.26 8.27 -2.70
N VAL A 91 -13.95 8.56 -1.45
CA VAL A 91 -12.77 8.01 -0.77
C VAL A 91 -13.22 7.12 0.38
N ILE A 92 -12.70 5.90 0.38
CA ILE A 92 -12.87 4.93 1.46
C ILE A 92 -11.48 4.64 2.01
N VAL A 93 -11.24 4.98 3.26
CA VAL A 93 -9.94 4.77 3.89
C VAL A 93 -10.06 4.06 5.23
N ALA A 94 -9.34 2.96 5.37
CA ALA A 94 -9.16 2.24 6.62
C ALA A 94 -7.69 2.36 7.03
N ALA A 95 -7.40 3.23 8.02
CA ALA A 95 -6.02 3.45 8.44
C ALA A 95 -5.92 3.84 9.91
N GLY A 96 -4.76 3.58 10.51
CA GLY A 96 -4.45 4.04 11.87
C GLY A 96 -4.31 5.55 11.96
N SER A 97 -3.81 6.17 10.89
CA SER A 97 -3.70 7.63 10.75
C SER A 97 -4.02 8.04 9.32
N VAL A 98 -4.89 9.03 9.18
CA VAL A 98 -5.29 9.61 7.89
C VAL A 98 -4.96 11.10 7.90
N ARG A 99 -4.26 11.55 6.86
CA ARG A 99 -3.96 12.98 6.66
C ARG A 99 -4.39 13.43 5.27
N LEU A 100 -5.16 14.50 5.22
CA LEU A 100 -5.45 15.27 4.01
C LEU A 100 -4.59 16.53 4.02
N THR A 101 -3.69 16.67 3.06
CA THR A 101 -2.84 17.86 2.95
C THR A 101 -3.63 19.00 2.30
N SER A 102 -3.09 20.21 2.33
CA SER A 102 -3.68 21.40 1.74
C SER A 102 -4.08 21.26 0.25
N LYS A 103 -3.41 20.39 -0.49
CA LYS A 103 -3.73 20.10 -1.90
C LYS A 103 -4.81 19.03 -2.10
N ALA A 104 -5.29 18.39 -1.03
CA ALA A 104 -6.25 17.31 -1.13
C ALA A 104 -7.64 17.82 -1.49
N MET A 105 -8.22 17.29 -2.56
CA MET A 105 -9.59 17.60 -2.99
C MET A 105 -10.34 16.29 -3.21
N VAL A 106 -11.38 16.04 -2.42
CA VAL A 106 -12.29 14.91 -2.56
C VAL A 106 -13.61 15.41 -3.11
N GLY A 107 -13.95 15.01 -4.33
CA GLY A 107 -15.18 15.46 -5.02
C GLY A 107 -16.45 14.82 -4.48
N GLY A 108 -16.35 13.64 -3.88
CA GLY A 108 -17.45 12.89 -3.29
C GLY A 108 -17.35 12.78 -1.77
N ARG A 109 -17.80 11.64 -1.24
CA ARG A 109 -17.82 11.34 0.19
C ARG A 109 -16.46 10.82 0.67
N LEU A 110 -16.10 11.18 1.92
CA LEU A 110 -14.98 10.58 2.62
C LEU A 110 -15.50 9.67 3.73
N GLN A 111 -15.33 8.36 3.57
CA GLN A 111 -15.63 7.38 4.61
C GLN A 111 -14.31 6.86 5.19
N TYR A 112 -14.18 6.91 6.51
CA TYR A 112 -12.96 6.42 7.16
C TYR A 112 -13.28 5.47 8.32
N TRP A 113 -12.45 4.44 8.43
CA TRP A 113 -12.39 3.52 9.57
C TRP A 113 -11.09 3.80 10.31
N GLY A 114 -11.19 4.25 11.53
CA GLY A 114 -10.05 4.57 12.39
C GLY A 114 -10.52 5.05 13.75
N GLU A 115 -9.65 4.94 14.75
CA GLU A 115 -9.94 5.41 16.12
C GLU A 115 -9.89 6.94 16.21
N ALA A 116 -9.00 7.57 15.43
CA ALA A 116 -8.83 9.01 15.40
C ALA A 116 -9.46 9.63 14.15
N ALA A 117 -9.97 10.85 14.30
CA ALA A 117 -10.41 11.65 13.18
C ALA A 117 -9.23 11.96 12.23
N PRO A 118 -9.48 12.06 10.90
CA PRO A 118 -8.47 12.48 9.95
C PRO A 118 -7.90 13.85 10.31
N SER A 119 -6.59 14.03 10.17
CA SER A 119 -5.96 15.34 10.19
C SER A 119 -6.19 16.01 8.83
N ILE A 120 -6.86 17.14 8.81
CA ILE A 120 -7.24 17.85 7.60
C ILE A 120 -6.58 19.22 7.66
N ASP A 121 -5.71 19.53 6.69
CA ASP A 121 -5.10 20.83 6.56
C ASP A 121 -6.19 21.86 6.11
N GLU A 122 -6.05 23.13 6.47
CA GLU A 122 -7.10 24.17 6.29
C GLU A 122 -7.59 24.34 4.85
N GLU A 123 -6.71 24.13 3.87
CA GLU A 123 -7.04 24.29 2.45
C GLU A 123 -7.60 23.01 1.81
N ALA A 124 -7.58 21.88 2.53
CA ALA A 124 -8.11 20.62 2.00
C ALA A 124 -9.63 20.70 1.86
N THR A 125 -10.14 20.18 0.76
CA THR A 125 -11.57 20.24 0.45
C THR A 125 -12.19 18.86 0.34
N VAL A 126 -13.27 18.61 1.07
CA VAL A 126 -14.15 17.44 0.90
C VAL A 126 -15.54 17.96 0.58
N ARG A 127 -16.01 17.74 -0.66
CA ARG A 127 -17.32 18.26 -1.11
C ARG A 127 -18.50 17.48 -0.55
N GLY A 128 -18.32 16.20 -0.35
CA GLY A 128 -19.36 15.32 0.20
C GLY A 128 -19.33 15.19 1.71
N VAL A 129 -20.18 14.30 2.22
CA VAL A 129 -20.25 14.01 3.65
C VAL A 129 -19.04 13.21 4.11
N MET A 130 -18.45 13.62 5.23
CA MET A 130 -17.45 12.87 5.94
C MET A 130 -18.13 11.97 6.97
N THR A 131 -17.88 10.67 6.91
CA THR A 131 -18.51 9.69 7.79
C THR A 131 -17.45 8.79 8.43
N GLN A 132 -17.40 8.82 9.76
CA GLN A 132 -16.64 7.83 10.52
C GLN A 132 -17.44 6.53 10.61
N ARG A 133 -16.79 5.42 10.29
CA ARG A 133 -17.34 4.08 10.49
C ARG A 133 -16.61 3.43 11.65
N PRO A 134 -17.32 2.83 12.60
CA PRO A 134 -16.67 2.03 13.64
C PRO A 134 -15.92 0.86 12.99
N LEU A 135 -14.76 0.54 13.54
CA LEU A 135 -14.05 -0.69 13.16
C LEU A 135 -14.94 -1.89 13.52
N PRO A 136 -15.01 -2.91 12.65
CA PRO A 136 -15.74 -4.15 12.97
C PRO A 136 -15.27 -4.71 14.31
N GLU A 137 -16.21 -5.22 15.11
CA GLU A 137 -15.89 -5.84 16.39
C GLU A 137 -14.83 -6.93 16.21
N GLY A 138 -13.77 -6.84 16.99
CA GLY A 138 -12.63 -7.76 16.90
C GLY A 138 -11.48 -7.30 15.98
N TRP A 139 -11.64 -6.24 15.22
CA TRP A 139 -10.56 -5.58 14.47
C TRP A 139 -9.85 -4.58 15.38
N SER A 140 -8.66 -4.91 15.84
CA SER A 140 -7.76 -3.94 16.47
C SER A 140 -6.47 -3.88 15.66
N ILE A 141 -5.99 -2.67 15.45
CA ILE A 141 -4.71 -2.37 14.81
C ILE A 141 -3.57 -3.11 15.54
N GLU A 142 -3.70 -3.29 16.86
CA GLU A 142 -2.77 -4.07 17.66
C GLU A 142 -2.71 -5.56 17.30
N ARG A 143 -3.85 -6.18 16.97
CA ARG A 143 -3.87 -7.58 16.50
C ARG A 143 -3.23 -7.73 15.12
N ALA A 144 -3.49 -6.80 14.21
CA ALA A 144 -2.84 -6.79 12.90
C ALA A 144 -1.31 -6.63 13.05
N ARG A 145 -0.84 -5.76 13.96
CA ARG A 145 0.59 -5.60 14.28
C ARG A 145 1.21 -6.88 14.89
N LYS A 146 0.53 -7.54 15.81
CA LYS A 146 1.00 -8.82 16.39
C LYS A 146 1.06 -9.92 15.32
N GLY A 147 0.11 -9.96 14.38
CA GLY A 147 0.13 -10.88 13.24
C GLY A 147 1.33 -10.67 12.32
N ILE A 148 1.67 -9.41 11.99
CA ILE A 148 2.84 -9.08 11.16
C ILE A 148 4.14 -9.46 11.86
N VAL A 149 4.26 -9.23 13.16
CA VAL A 149 5.43 -9.66 13.96
C VAL A 149 5.55 -11.19 13.94
N GLY A 150 4.44 -11.90 14.11
CA GLY A 150 4.42 -13.37 14.04
C GLY A 150 4.87 -13.90 12.68
N ILE A 151 4.40 -13.30 11.57
CA ILE A 151 4.82 -13.66 10.21
C ILE A 151 6.33 -13.40 10.01
N ARG A 152 6.85 -12.28 10.50
CA ARG A 152 8.29 -11.96 10.42
C ARG A 152 9.14 -12.95 11.20
N LEU A 153 8.73 -13.32 12.41
CA LEU A 153 9.42 -14.32 13.23
C LEU A 153 9.38 -15.69 12.57
N MET A 154 8.25 -16.08 11.98
CA MET A 154 8.13 -17.35 11.25
C MET A 154 9.00 -17.37 10.00
N ALA A 155 9.04 -16.28 9.22
CA ALA A 155 9.92 -16.15 8.06
C ALA A 155 11.39 -16.20 8.46
N ALA A 156 11.79 -15.54 9.56
CA ALA A 156 13.16 -15.62 10.09
C ALA A 156 13.52 -17.03 10.56
N PHE A 157 12.59 -17.73 11.20
CA PHE A 157 12.79 -19.12 11.64
C PHE A 157 12.94 -20.07 10.45
N ILE A 158 12.11 -19.96 9.42
CA ILE A 158 12.21 -20.74 8.18
C ILE A 158 13.55 -20.47 7.49
N SER A 159 13.96 -19.20 7.39
CA SER A 159 15.27 -18.83 6.83
C SER A 159 16.43 -19.43 7.61
N PHE A 160 16.37 -19.39 8.94
CA PHE A 160 17.39 -19.99 9.82
C PHE A 160 17.49 -21.51 9.61
N VAL A 161 16.35 -22.23 9.62
CA VAL A 161 16.30 -23.67 9.41
C VAL A 161 16.82 -24.04 8.01
N SER A 162 16.43 -23.29 6.98
CA SER A 162 16.91 -23.51 5.61
C SER A 162 18.42 -23.35 5.49
N THR A 163 18.99 -22.32 6.14
CA THR A 163 20.44 -22.09 6.17
C THR A 163 21.18 -23.20 6.92
N LEU A 164 20.61 -23.68 8.00
CA LEU A 164 21.20 -24.78 8.79
C LEU A 164 21.20 -26.11 8.01
N ILE A 165 20.09 -26.43 7.32
CA ILE A 165 20.00 -27.60 6.45
C ILE A 165 21.03 -27.51 5.31
N LEU A 166 21.12 -26.33 4.65
CA LEU A 166 22.08 -26.09 3.60
C LEU A 166 23.52 -26.29 4.10
N GLY A 167 23.84 -25.76 5.28
CA GLY A 167 25.14 -25.94 5.93
C GLY A 167 25.46 -27.41 6.20
N LEU A 168 24.51 -28.18 6.73
CA LEU A 168 24.68 -29.63 6.96
C LEU A 168 24.87 -30.42 5.66
N VAL A 169 24.13 -30.08 4.60
CA VAL A 169 24.26 -30.69 3.28
C VAL A 169 25.66 -30.41 2.70
N LEU A 170 26.14 -29.16 2.79
CA LEU A 170 27.47 -28.80 2.33
C LEU A 170 28.58 -29.53 3.09
N LEU A 171 28.46 -29.67 4.40
CA LEU A 171 29.42 -30.44 5.21
C LEU A 171 29.44 -31.94 4.84
N ARG A 172 28.28 -32.47 4.40
CA ARG A 172 28.18 -33.89 3.99
C ARG A 172 28.67 -34.12 2.57
N VAL A 173 28.48 -33.17 1.67
CA VAL A 173 28.89 -33.23 0.26
C VAL A 173 30.39 -32.91 0.10
N TYR A 174 30.93 -31.99 0.93
CA TYR A 174 32.34 -31.58 0.88
C TYR A 174 33.08 -31.87 2.19
N PRO A 175 33.33 -33.14 2.54
CA PRO A 175 34.02 -33.49 3.78
C PRO A 175 35.47 -32.99 3.85
N MET A 176 36.04 -32.53 2.71
CA MET A 176 37.39 -31.96 2.65
C MET A 176 37.56 -30.61 3.36
N PHE A 177 36.50 -29.87 3.59
CA PHE A 177 36.53 -28.56 4.29
C PHE A 177 36.44 -28.72 5.84
N ALA A 178 36.02 -29.88 6.33
CA ALA A 178 35.86 -30.14 7.77
C ALA A 178 37.09 -30.71 8.45
N ARG A 179 38.18 -30.92 7.72
CA ARG A 179 39.45 -31.49 8.23
C ARG A 179 40.59 -30.49 8.09
N ARG A 180 40.46 -29.33 8.66
CA ARG A 180 41.58 -28.43 8.99
C ARG A 180 41.35 -27.78 10.35
#